data_b470a193c8429724a6b78a030ceecf71
#
_entry.id   b470a193c8429724a6b78a030ceecf71
#
_cell.length_a   1.000
_cell.length_b   1.000
_cell.length_c   1.000
_cell.angle_alpha   90.00
_cell.angle_beta   90.00
_cell.angle_gamma   90.00
#
_symmetry.space_group_name_H-M   'P 1'
#
loop_
_entity.id
_entity.type
_entity.pdbx_description
1 polymer ?
#
loop_
_entity_poly.entity_id
_entity_poly.type
_entity_poly.pdbx_seq_one_letter_code
_entity_poly.pdbx_strand_id
1 'polypeptide(L)'
;MSERKNGEYTIIQSIMIGNAEFVMGYNPKASTPYVTWECNNGNNYFWGHYIMDRHNAERDLLERATIELDRQDHIREMAKKKSKGGHER
;
A
#
# COMPACT_ATOMS: atom_id res chain seq x y z
N MET A 1 12.92 -1.35 20.04
CA MET A 1 12.07 -1.77 18.96
C MET A 1 12.85 -2.11 17.76
N SER A 2 12.53 -3.21 17.16
CA SER A 2 13.24 -3.61 15.96
C SER A 2 12.65 -2.95 14.74
N GLU A 3 13.50 -2.67 13.79
CA GLU A 3 13.10 -2.14 12.52
C GLU A 3 12.48 -3.24 11.67
N ARG A 4 11.51 -2.85 10.86
CA ARG A 4 11.00 -3.77 9.85
C ARG A 4 11.89 -3.65 8.63
N LYS A 5 12.23 -4.79 8.07
CA LYS A 5 13.08 -4.82 6.88
C LYS A 5 12.54 -5.82 5.88
N ASN A 6 12.80 -5.53 4.62
CA ASN A 6 12.61 -6.50 3.57
C ASN A 6 13.90 -6.56 2.78
N GLY A 7 14.66 -7.65 2.97
CA GLY A 7 16.00 -7.72 2.43
C GLY A 7 16.86 -6.64 3.03
N GLU A 8 17.46 -5.82 2.19
CA GLU A 8 18.33 -4.76 2.65
C GLU A 8 17.66 -3.42 2.75
N TYR A 9 16.34 -3.38 2.56
CA TYR A 9 15.56 -2.16 2.66
C TYR A 9 14.91 -2.07 4.03
N THR A 10 15.04 -0.92 4.68
CA THR A 10 14.35 -0.65 5.93
C THR A 10 13.01 -0.02 5.64
N ILE A 11 11.96 -0.53 6.27
CA ILE A 11 10.63 0.03 6.08
C ILE A 11 10.53 1.34 6.85
N ILE A 12 10.32 2.44 6.14
CA ILE A 12 10.32 3.77 6.75
C ILE A 12 8.96 4.42 6.77
N GLN A 13 7.99 3.91 6.00
CA GLN A 13 6.62 4.42 6.01
C GLN A 13 5.66 3.29 5.76
N SER A 14 4.47 3.42 6.32
CA SER A 14 3.42 2.41 6.16
C SER A 14 2.07 3.11 6.20
N ILE A 15 1.18 2.69 5.30
CA ILE A 15 -0.20 3.18 5.26
C ILE A 15 -1.13 1.97 5.26
N MET A 16 -2.08 1.97 6.19
CA MET A 16 -3.09 0.91 6.22
C MET A 16 -4.39 1.42 5.61
N ILE A 17 -4.92 0.66 4.67
CA ILE A 17 -6.25 0.91 4.12
C ILE A 17 -7.06 -0.34 4.37
N GLY A 18 -7.88 -0.31 5.41
CA GLY A 18 -8.56 -1.53 5.84
C GLY A 18 -7.52 -2.55 6.24
N ASN A 19 -7.54 -3.72 5.61
CA ASN A 19 -6.58 -4.78 5.88
C ASN A 19 -5.37 -4.75 4.95
N ALA A 20 -5.37 -3.85 3.98
CA ALA A 20 -4.25 -3.74 3.04
C ALA A 20 -3.21 -2.79 3.60
N GLU A 21 -1.95 -3.18 3.50
CA GLU A 21 -0.85 -2.33 3.95
C GLU A 21 0.04 -1.99 2.77
N PHE A 22 0.44 -0.74 2.68
CA PHE A 22 1.39 -0.27 1.67
C PHE A 22 2.56 0.35 2.40
N VAL A 23 3.76 -0.04 2.01
CA VAL A 23 4.96 0.35 2.74
C VAL A 23 6.00 0.94 1.78
N MET A 24 6.87 1.77 2.35
CA MET A 24 8.03 2.29 1.63
C MET A 24 9.29 1.81 2.31
N GLY A 25 10.20 1.23 1.53
CA GLY A 25 11.51 0.82 2.00
C GLY A 25 12.59 1.75 1.51
N TYR A 26 13.67 1.82 2.26
CA TYR A 26 14.80 2.70 1.95
C TYR A 26 16.10 1.93 2.14
N ASN A 27 16.95 2.00 1.13
CA ASN A 27 18.33 1.47 1.21
C ASN A 27 19.25 2.43 0.48
N PRO A 28 20.05 3.24 1.23
CA PRO A 28 20.88 4.24 0.58
C PRO A 28 21.98 3.66 -0.29
N LYS A 29 22.30 2.38 -0.13
CA LYS A 29 23.35 1.74 -0.90
C LYS A 29 22.83 1.15 -2.21
N ALA A 30 21.54 1.06 -2.39
CA ALA A 30 20.98 0.50 -3.62
C ALA A 30 20.97 1.54 -4.72
N SER A 31 21.06 1.07 -5.98
CA SER A 31 21.00 1.98 -7.11
C SER A 31 19.61 2.62 -7.22
N THR A 32 18.56 1.93 -6.77
CA THR A 32 17.25 2.53 -6.59
C THR A 32 16.95 2.50 -5.11
N PRO A 33 17.19 3.60 -4.39
CA PRO A 33 17.15 3.55 -2.93
C PRO A 33 15.78 3.43 -2.31
N TYR A 34 14.73 3.71 -3.06
CA TYR A 34 13.38 3.63 -2.51
C TYR A 34 12.57 2.58 -3.24
N VAL A 35 11.68 1.93 -2.50
CA VAL A 35 10.78 0.97 -3.09
C VAL A 35 9.47 1.01 -2.31
N THR A 36 8.34 0.87 -3.01
CA THR A 36 7.07 0.70 -2.34
C THR A 36 6.58 -0.70 -2.62
N TRP A 37 5.96 -1.30 -1.62
CA TRP A 37 5.38 -2.64 -1.72
C TRP A 37 3.98 -2.63 -1.14
N GLU A 38 3.18 -3.58 -1.58
CA GLU A 38 2.02 -3.99 -0.82
C GLU A 38 2.47 -5.10 0.13
N CYS A 39 1.86 -5.17 1.31
CA CYS A 39 2.32 -6.11 2.33
C CYS A 39 1.16 -6.85 2.95
N ASN A 40 1.32 -8.16 3.11
CA ASN A 40 0.37 -9.01 3.81
C ASN A 40 0.98 -9.50 5.11
N ASN A 41 0.18 -9.47 6.17
CA ASN A 41 0.57 -10.05 7.47
C ASN A 41 1.87 -9.49 8.03
N GLY A 42 2.23 -8.27 7.61
CA GLY A 42 3.38 -7.59 8.18
C GLY A 42 4.73 -8.06 7.67
N ASN A 43 4.77 -9.11 6.86
CA ASN A 43 6.07 -9.63 6.43
C ASN A 43 6.08 -10.20 5.01
N ASN A 44 4.98 -10.17 4.32
CA ASN A 44 4.93 -10.67 2.94
C ASN A 44 4.80 -9.48 2.00
N TYR A 45 5.92 -9.07 1.42
CA TYR A 45 5.99 -7.88 0.58
C TYR A 45 5.98 -8.29 -0.89
N PHE A 46 5.16 -7.60 -1.68
CA PHE A 46 5.03 -7.95 -3.10
C PHE A 46 4.68 -6.73 -3.93
N TRP A 47 4.81 -6.88 -5.23
CA TRP A 47 4.51 -5.85 -6.23
C TRP A 47 5.33 -4.59 -5.98
N GLY A 48 6.65 -4.76 -5.94
CA GLY A 48 7.55 -3.64 -5.68
C GLY A 48 7.66 -2.67 -6.83
N HIS A 49 7.62 -1.38 -6.49
CA HIS A 49 7.94 -0.31 -7.42
C HIS A 49 9.24 0.32 -6.95
N TYR A 50 10.28 0.26 -7.77
CA TYR A 50 11.60 0.75 -7.41
C TYR A 50 11.78 2.16 -7.93
N ILE A 51 12.12 3.09 -7.06
CA ILE A 51 12.02 4.51 -7.33
C ILE A 51 13.30 5.21 -6.88
N MET A 52 13.74 6.20 -7.64
CA MET A 52 15.02 6.84 -7.40
C MET A 52 15.00 7.85 -6.27
N ASP A 53 13.89 8.59 -6.12
CA ASP A 53 13.86 9.66 -5.13
C ASP A 53 12.67 9.54 -4.20
N ARG A 54 12.83 10.14 -3.03
CA ARG A 54 11.84 10.02 -1.96
C ARG A 54 10.51 10.63 -2.33
N HIS A 55 10.54 11.79 -2.98
CA HIS A 55 9.30 12.47 -3.33
C HIS A 55 8.41 11.61 -4.20
N ASN A 56 9.01 11.01 -5.23
CA ASN A 56 8.24 10.14 -6.11
C ASN A 56 7.81 8.86 -5.43
N ALA A 57 8.63 8.38 -4.49
CA ALA A 57 8.24 7.21 -3.72
C ALA A 57 7.04 7.50 -2.83
N GLU A 58 7.02 8.68 -2.22
CA GLU A 58 5.87 9.08 -1.41
C GLU A 58 4.62 9.22 -2.25
N ARG A 59 4.76 9.80 -3.44
CA ARG A 59 3.64 9.93 -4.35
C ARG A 59 3.11 8.55 -4.75
N ASP A 60 4.01 7.63 -5.06
CA ASP A 60 3.61 6.28 -5.44
C ASP A 60 2.89 5.57 -4.31
N LEU A 61 3.39 5.72 -3.09
CA LEU A 61 2.78 5.12 -1.92
C LEU A 61 1.36 5.63 -1.72
N LEU A 62 1.17 6.94 -1.83
CA LEU A 62 -0.15 7.55 -1.68
C LEU A 62 -1.09 7.13 -2.80
N GLU A 63 -0.57 7.02 -4.02
CA GLU A 63 -1.36 6.55 -5.14
C GLU A 63 -1.87 5.14 -4.91
N ARG A 64 -0.98 4.26 -4.45
CA ARG A 64 -1.39 2.88 -4.16
C ARG A 64 -2.48 2.83 -3.11
N ALA A 65 -2.30 3.62 -2.06
CA ALA A 65 -3.29 3.66 -0.98
C ALA A 65 -4.63 4.20 -1.48
N THR A 66 -4.58 5.24 -2.33
CA THR A 66 -5.79 5.83 -2.86
C THR A 66 -6.54 4.86 -3.76
N ILE A 67 -5.82 4.15 -4.61
CA ILE A 67 -6.43 3.15 -5.48
C ILE A 67 -7.11 2.08 -4.66
N GLU A 68 -6.46 1.62 -3.59
CA GLU A 68 -7.06 0.60 -2.75
C GLU A 68 -8.28 1.12 -2.00
N LEU A 69 -8.22 2.36 -1.54
CA LEU A 69 -9.36 2.97 -0.87
C LEU A 69 -10.56 3.05 -1.83
N ASP A 70 -10.30 3.49 -3.06
CA ASP A 70 -11.36 3.58 -4.06
C ASP A 70 -11.94 2.20 -4.35
N ARG A 71 -11.08 1.19 -4.42
CA ARG A 71 -11.55 -0.17 -4.66
C ARG A 71 -12.43 -0.66 -3.52
N GLN A 72 -12.04 -0.41 -2.29
CA GLN A 72 -12.82 -0.81 -1.13
C GLN A 72 -14.14 -0.07 -1.07
N ASP A 73 -14.13 1.20 -1.40
CA ASP A 73 -15.36 1.99 -1.45
C ASP A 73 -16.31 1.44 -2.51
N HIS A 74 -15.78 1.08 -3.66
CA HIS A 74 -16.58 0.52 -4.73
C HIS A 74 -17.22 -0.79 -4.31
N ILE A 75 -16.46 -1.67 -3.69
CA ILE A 75 -16.97 -2.94 -3.21
C ILE A 75 -18.04 -2.73 -2.15
N ARG A 76 -17.81 -1.80 -1.24
CA ARG A 76 -18.79 -1.50 -0.21
C ARG A 76 -20.08 -0.98 -0.80
N GLU A 77 -19.99 -0.13 -1.81
CA GLU A 77 -21.17 0.39 -2.49
C GLU A 77 -21.94 -0.72 -3.16
N MET A 78 -21.24 -1.62 -3.83
CA MET A 78 -21.92 -2.73 -4.50
C MET A 78 -22.57 -3.66 -3.50
N ALA A 79 -21.93 -3.92 -2.39
CA ALA A 79 -22.50 -4.75 -1.35
C ALA A 79 -23.77 -4.12 -0.77
N LYS A 80 -23.75 -2.81 -0.58
CA LYS A 80 -24.90 -2.09 -0.09
C LYS A 80 -26.07 -2.21 -1.06
N LYS A 81 -25.80 -1.99 -2.34
CA LYS A 81 -26.85 -2.08 -3.34
C LYS A 81 -27.45 -3.46 -3.38
N LYS A 82 -26.58 -4.47 -3.30
CA LYS A 82 -27.07 -5.83 -3.31
C LYS A 82 -27.91 -6.15 -2.09
N SER A 83 -27.44 -5.75 -0.92
CA SER A 83 -28.16 -6.11 0.28
C SER A 83 -29.49 -5.38 0.39
N LYS A 84 -29.61 -4.23 -0.22
CA LYS A 84 -30.88 -3.54 -0.25
C LYS A 84 -31.83 -4.10 -1.26
N GLY A 85 -31.29 -4.86 -2.18
CA GLY A 85 -32.14 -5.61 -3.08
C GLY A 85 -33.13 -4.77 -3.82
N GLY A 86 -32.82 -3.73 -4.19
CA GLY A 86 -33.74 -2.93 -4.81
C GLY A 86 -34.71 -2.34 -3.90
N HIS A 87 -34.64 -2.19 -2.89
CA HIS A 87 -35.37 -1.52 -2.13
C HIS A 87 -35.20 -0.14 -2.20
N GLU A 88 -34.94 0.20 -2.66
CA GLU A 88 -34.74 1.11 -2.76
C GLU A 88 -35.01 1.86 -3.09
N ARG A 89 -35.45 1.99 -3.18
CA ARG A 89 -35.80 2.59 -3.43
C ARG A 89 -35.94 3.00 -3.71
#